data_9d6e6133a77e150bfd007cdacb84b4cf
#
_entry.id   9d6e6133a77e150bfd007cdacb84b4cf
#
_cell.length_a   1.000
_cell.length_b   1.000
_cell.length_c   1.000
_cell.angle_alpha   90.00
_cell.angle_beta   90.00
_cell.angle_gamma   90.00
#
_symmetry.space_group_name_H-M   'P 1'
#
loop_
_entity.id
_entity.type
_entity.pdbx_description
1 polymer ?
#
loop_
_entity_poly.entity_id
_entity_poly.type
_entity_poly.pdbx_seq_one_letter_code
_entity_poly.pdbx_strand_id
1 'polypeptide(L)'
;KLVELGQSAAGEFVVERFASEPFEKGWITDGQIEKFDEVADAVRRVVTKSGTRTKNVAMAMPQSAVITKKIMLPAGLREEELELQVESEANQYIPFSLDEVSLDFCVVGPSPTSVGDVEVLIAASRKDRVQDRQGLAEAAGLKPVILDIESHASRLAMSRIVKALPNEGKDALVALFEIGADTTSLKVLRDDELLYDRDQAFGGSQLTQLISRQYGFSFEEAEAKKLGGDLPEDYESAILTPFVDS
;
A
#
# COMPACT_ATOMS: atom_id res chain seq x y z
N LYS A 1 -2.69 0.50 11.26
CA LYS A 1 -3.61 1.67 11.25
C LYS A 1 -4.98 1.22 10.75
N LEU A 2 -6.04 1.84 11.27
CA LEU A 2 -7.42 1.65 10.85
C LEU A 2 -8.06 3.02 10.63
N VAL A 3 -8.79 3.17 9.53
CA VAL A 3 -9.59 4.37 9.24
C VAL A 3 -10.99 3.91 8.86
N GLU A 4 -12.02 4.50 9.47
CA GLU A 4 -13.43 4.34 9.08
C GLU A 4 -13.88 5.62 8.39
N LEU A 5 -14.44 5.45 7.20
CA LEU A 5 -14.93 6.54 6.38
C LEU A 5 -16.46 6.47 6.32
N GLY A 6 -17.09 7.60 6.56
CA GLY A 6 -18.49 7.84 6.25
C GLY A 6 -18.64 8.68 4.98
N GLN A 7 -19.88 8.88 4.59
CA GLN A 7 -20.22 9.76 3.47
C GLN A 7 -21.16 10.85 3.96
N SER A 8 -20.80 12.11 3.70
CA SER A 8 -21.66 13.25 4.02
C SER A 8 -22.90 13.27 3.12
N ALA A 9 -23.89 14.08 3.48
CA ALA A 9 -25.07 14.29 2.63
C ALA A 9 -24.74 14.86 1.23
N ALA A 10 -23.59 15.50 1.10
CA ALA A 10 -23.07 16.00 -0.19
C ALA A 10 -22.28 14.93 -0.98
N GLY A 11 -22.18 13.70 -0.46
CA GLY A 11 -21.42 12.62 -1.09
C GLY A 11 -19.91 12.65 -0.83
N GLU A 12 -19.42 13.55 0.04
CA GLU A 12 -18.01 13.65 0.38
C GLU A 12 -17.61 12.62 1.44
N PHE A 13 -16.42 12.07 1.32
CA PHE A 13 -15.89 11.18 2.36
C PHE A 13 -15.46 11.98 3.60
N VAL A 14 -15.85 11.45 4.75
CA VAL A 14 -15.51 12.00 6.06
C VAL A 14 -14.84 10.91 6.89
N VAL A 15 -13.72 11.25 7.55
CA VAL A 15 -13.10 10.33 8.51
C VAL A 15 -13.94 10.32 9.78
N GLU A 16 -14.60 9.19 10.05
CA GLU A 16 -15.42 9.01 11.26
C GLU A 16 -14.58 8.49 12.42
N ARG A 17 -13.65 7.58 12.14
CA ARG A 17 -12.78 6.97 13.14
C ARG A 17 -11.39 6.73 12.60
N PHE A 18 -10.43 6.85 13.50
CA PHE A 18 -9.04 6.54 13.22
C PHE A 18 -8.40 5.91 14.45
N ALA A 19 -7.61 4.89 14.24
CA ALA A 19 -6.76 4.31 15.28
C ALA A 19 -5.46 3.77 14.70
N SER A 20 -4.43 3.75 15.51
CA SER A 20 -3.15 3.12 15.17
C SER A 20 -2.65 2.28 16.33
N GLU A 21 -1.93 1.22 15.97
CA GLU A 21 -1.23 0.32 16.88
C GLU A 21 0.15 0.05 16.30
N PRO A 22 1.22 0.22 17.05
CA PRO A 22 2.57 -0.09 16.59
C PRO A 22 2.77 -1.60 16.46
N PHE A 23 3.66 -2.00 15.57
CA PHE A 23 4.20 -3.35 15.50
C PHE A 23 5.62 -3.36 16.08
N GLU A 24 5.99 -4.47 16.72
CA GLU A 24 7.35 -4.67 17.14
C GLU A 24 8.23 -5.11 15.97
N LYS A 25 9.51 -4.86 16.08
CA LYS A 25 10.49 -5.24 15.06
C LYS A 25 10.48 -6.76 14.85
N GLY A 26 10.47 -7.17 13.57
CA GLY A 26 10.48 -8.58 13.17
C GLY A 26 9.11 -9.27 13.18
N TRP A 27 8.02 -8.55 13.45
CA TRP A 27 6.67 -9.11 13.22
C TRP A 27 6.30 -9.12 11.74
N ILE A 28 6.78 -8.12 11.00
CA ILE A 28 6.65 -8.01 9.55
C ILE A 28 8.03 -7.66 9.00
N THR A 29 8.47 -8.39 7.97
CA THR A 29 9.74 -8.15 7.27
C THR A 29 9.48 -8.15 5.78
N ASP A 30 9.87 -7.09 5.08
CA ASP A 30 9.66 -6.93 3.63
C ASP A 30 8.20 -7.19 3.19
N GLY A 31 7.24 -6.72 4.01
CA GLY A 31 5.82 -6.91 3.79
C GLY A 31 5.30 -8.32 4.10
N GLN A 32 6.16 -9.25 4.53
CA GLN A 32 5.81 -10.60 4.96
C GLN A 32 5.48 -10.64 6.45
N ILE A 33 4.39 -11.31 6.80
CA ILE A 33 3.98 -11.53 8.19
C ILE A 33 4.81 -12.70 8.74
N GLU A 34 5.74 -12.41 9.67
CA GLU A 34 6.59 -13.42 10.32
C GLU A 34 5.95 -13.94 11.61
N LYS A 35 5.16 -13.09 12.25
CA LYS A 35 4.52 -13.35 13.54
C LYS A 35 3.03 -13.15 13.44
N PHE A 36 2.33 -14.14 12.90
CA PHE A 36 0.90 -14.02 12.60
C PHE A 36 0.04 -13.69 13.82
N ASP A 37 0.24 -14.41 14.92
CA ASP A 37 -0.57 -14.27 16.14
C ASP A 37 -0.39 -12.89 16.78
N GLU A 38 0.84 -12.41 16.85
CA GLU A 38 1.18 -11.10 17.42
C GLU A 38 0.61 -9.96 16.57
N VAL A 39 0.68 -10.10 15.23
CA VAL A 39 0.07 -9.13 14.31
C VAL A 39 -1.45 -9.17 14.40
N ALA A 40 -2.06 -10.36 14.48
CA ALA A 40 -3.50 -10.52 14.66
C ALA A 40 -3.99 -9.87 15.97
N ASP A 41 -3.23 -10.04 17.06
CA ASP A 41 -3.52 -9.38 18.34
C ASP A 41 -3.44 -7.86 18.23
N ALA A 42 -2.45 -7.32 17.51
CA ALA A 42 -2.36 -5.89 17.27
C ALA A 42 -3.53 -5.38 16.40
N VAL A 43 -3.97 -6.17 15.40
CA VAL A 43 -5.16 -5.85 14.61
C VAL A 43 -6.42 -5.85 15.48
N ARG A 44 -6.59 -6.80 16.40
CA ARG A 44 -7.70 -6.79 17.38
C ARG A 44 -7.67 -5.54 18.26
N ARG A 45 -6.48 -5.16 18.75
CA ARG A 45 -6.31 -3.96 19.58
C ARG A 45 -6.68 -2.69 18.81
N VAL A 46 -6.22 -2.52 17.57
CA VAL A 46 -6.55 -1.33 16.77
C VAL A 46 -8.04 -1.24 16.45
N VAL A 47 -8.71 -2.38 16.17
CA VAL A 47 -10.17 -2.45 15.98
C VAL A 47 -10.91 -2.02 17.25
N THR A 48 -10.52 -2.56 18.41
CA THR A 48 -11.10 -2.20 19.71
C THR A 48 -10.88 -0.71 20.01
N LYS A 49 -9.66 -0.21 19.80
CA LYS A 49 -9.27 1.18 20.04
C LYS A 49 -10.03 2.18 19.16
N SER A 50 -10.35 1.79 17.92
CA SER A 50 -11.13 2.63 17.00
C SER A 50 -12.59 2.77 17.43
N GLY A 51 -13.12 1.80 18.14
CA GLY A 51 -14.54 1.72 18.52
C GLY A 51 -15.47 1.56 17.31
N THR A 52 -14.96 1.07 16.18
CA THR A 52 -15.78 0.81 14.99
C THR A 52 -16.82 -0.27 15.24
N ARG A 53 -17.98 -0.11 14.61
CA ARG A 53 -19.02 -1.13 14.55
C ARG A 53 -19.12 -1.78 13.18
N THR A 54 -18.43 -1.21 12.20
CA THR A 54 -18.35 -1.73 10.82
C THR A 54 -17.58 -3.03 10.82
N LYS A 55 -18.11 -4.03 10.10
CA LYS A 55 -17.47 -5.34 9.98
C LYS A 55 -16.77 -5.54 8.64
N ASN A 56 -17.25 -4.91 7.57
CA ASN A 56 -16.61 -4.98 6.27
C ASN A 56 -15.34 -4.13 6.27
N VAL A 57 -14.26 -4.69 5.74
CA VAL A 57 -12.98 -4.00 5.66
C VAL A 57 -12.37 -4.15 4.27
N ALA A 58 -11.80 -3.08 3.76
CA ALA A 58 -10.85 -3.10 2.66
C ALA A 58 -9.42 -3.14 3.24
N MET A 59 -8.59 -3.98 2.68
CA MET A 59 -7.18 -4.14 3.03
C MET A 59 -6.33 -3.98 1.78
N ALA A 60 -5.02 -3.84 1.96
CA ALA A 60 -4.09 -3.77 0.84
C ALA A 60 -2.91 -4.72 1.02
N MET A 61 -2.44 -5.23 -0.10
CA MET A 61 -1.19 -5.98 -0.22
C MET A 61 -0.03 -5.01 -0.48
N PRO A 62 1.14 -5.22 0.13
CA PRO A 62 2.32 -4.46 -0.23
C PRO A 62 2.70 -4.73 -1.69
N GLN A 63 3.18 -3.69 -2.38
CA GLN A 63 3.58 -3.79 -3.79
C GLN A 63 4.61 -4.91 -4.02
N SER A 64 5.52 -5.13 -3.08
CA SER A 64 6.54 -6.21 -3.14
C SER A 64 5.95 -7.63 -3.14
N ALA A 65 4.70 -7.81 -2.71
CA ALA A 65 4.02 -9.11 -2.67
C ALA A 65 3.11 -9.37 -3.87
N VAL A 66 3.01 -8.41 -4.81
CA VAL A 66 2.10 -8.49 -5.96
C VAL A 66 2.86 -8.28 -7.25
N ILE A 67 2.64 -9.16 -8.21
CA ILE A 67 3.12 -9.01 -9.59
C ILE A 67 2.00 -8.34 -10.38
N THR A 68 2.27 -7.18 -10.96
CA THR A 68 1.34 -6.50 -11.85
C THR A 68 1.88 -6.44 -13.26
N LYS A 69 1.05 -6.66 -14.26
CA LYS A 69 1.41 -6.61 -15.66
C LYS A 69 0.26 -6.08 -16.50
N LYS A 70 0.56 -5.16 -17.40
CA LYS A 70 -0.35 -4.75 -18.46
C LYS A 70 -0.11 -5.61 -19.70
N ILE A 71 -1.17 -6.18 -20.25
CA ILE A 71 -1.17 -6.98 -21.47
C ILE A 71 -2.20 -6.42 -22.46
N MET A 72 -2.05 -6.76 -23.72
CA MET A 72 -2.99 -6.39 -24.79
C MET A 72 -3.74 -7.62 -25.25
N LEU A 73 -5.07 -7.54 -25.22
CA LEU A 73 -5.95 -8.62 -25.65
C LEU A 73 -6.99 -8.09 -26.65
N PRO A 74 -7.53 -8.93 -27.55
CA PRO A 74 -8.57 -8.51 -28.49
C PRO A 74 -9.79 -7.93 -27.78
N ALA A 75 -10.30 -6.81 -28.27
CA ALA A 75 -11.54 -6.24 -27.77
C ALA A 75 -12.74 -7.11 -28.11
N GLY A 76 -13.78 -7.07 -27.25
CA GLY A 76 -15.04 -7.77 -27.50
C GLY A 76 -15.06 -9.24 -27.14
N LEU A 77 -14.03 -9.76 -26.47
CA LEU A 77 -14.06 -11.10 -25.86
C LEU A 77 -15.13 -11.15 -24.79
N ARG A 78 -15.79 -12.31 -24.65
CA ARG A 78 -16.64 -12.59 -23.50
C ARG A 78 -15.77 -12.80 -22.24
N GLU A 79 -16.36 -12.62 -21.08
CA GLU A 79 -15.66 -12.70 -19.80
C GLU A 79 -14.88 -14.03 -19.66
N GLU A 80 -15.52 -15.16 -19.97
CA GLU A 80 -14.89 -16.49 -19.94
C GLU A 80 -13.69 -16.62 -20.90
N GLU A 81 -13.79 -16.01 -22.10
CA GLU A 81 -12.70 -16.03 -23.10
C GLU A 81 -11.54 -15.13 -22.66
N LEU A 82 -11.88 -13.99 -22.04
CA LEU A 82 -10.92 -13.05 -21.51
C LEU A 82 -10.14 -13.70 -20.35
N GLU A 83 -10.83 -14.37 -19.42
CA GLU A 83 -10.23 -15.10 -18.29
C GLU A 83 -9.23 -16.15 -18.77
N LEU A 84 -9.61 -16.99 -19.74
CA LEU A 84 -8.71 -18.00 -20.31
C LEU A 84 -7.47 -17.40 -20.97
N GLN A 85 -7.63 -16.27 -21.68
CA GLN A 85 -6.49 -15.59 -22.29
C GLN A 85 -5.59 -14.94 -21.24
N VAL A 86 -6.17 -14.32 -20.20
CA VAL A 86 -5.43 -13.75 -19.08
C VAL A 86 -4.61 -14.83 -18.38
N GLU A 87 -5.20 -16.00 -18.08
CA GLU A 87 -4.47 -17.14 -17.48
C GLU A 87 -3.32 -17.60 -18.35
N SER A 88 -3.55 -17.74 -19.66
CA SER A 88 -2.51 -18.15 -20.61
C SER A 88 -1.35 -17.16 -20.67
N GLU A 89 -1.65 -15.86 -20.71
CA GLU A 89 -0.63 -14.81 -20.70
C GLU A 89 0.08 -14.71 -19.34
N ALA A 90 -0.68 -14.78 -18.24
CA ALA A 90 -0.15 -14.72 -16.88
C ALA A 90 0.90 -15.80 -16.63
N ASN A 91 0.70 -17.00 -17.16
CA ASN A 91 1.63 -18.14 -17.03
C ASN A 91 3.02 -17.85 -17.64
N GLN A 92 3.16 -16.86 -18.53
CA GLN A 92 4.45 -16.47 -19.12
C GLN A 92 5.26 -15.53 -18.21
N TYR A 93 4.60 -14.80 -17.31
CA TYR A 93 5.21 -13.74 -16.51
C TYR A 93 5.27 -14.07 -15.02
N ILE A 94 4.39 -14.95 -14.53
CA ILE A 94 4.32 -15.33 -13.14
C ILE A 94 5.30 -16.49 -12.89
N PRO A 95 6.31 -16.32 -12.00
CA PRO A 95 7.33 -17.33 -11.74
C PRO A 95 6.85 -18.46 -10.82
N PHE A 96 5.54 -18.59 -10.62
CA PHE A 96 4.88 -19.60 -9.77
C PHE A 96 3.81 -20.33 -10.57
N SER A 97 3.44 -21.54 -10.12
CA SER A 97 2.27 -22.23 -10.66
C SER A 97 1.00 -21.40 -10.43
N LEU A 98 0.12 -21.33 -11.42
CA LEU A 98 -1.17 -20.62 -11.28
C LEU A 98 -2.02 -21.20 -10.14
N ASP A 99 -1.84 -22.49 -9.81
CA ASP A 99 -2.50 -23.11 -8.65
C ASP A 99 -2.05 -22.53 -7.30
N GLU A 100 -0.87 -21.93 -7.25
CA GLU A 100 -0.30 -21.34 -6.03
C GLU A 100 -0.55 -19.83 -5.90
N VAL A 101 -1.15 -19.21 -6.92
CA VAL A 101 -1.41 -17.77 -6.94
C VAL A 101 -2.90 -17.45 -6.92
N SER A 102 -3.23 -16.32 -6.33
CA SER A 102 -4.48 -15.60 -6.53
C SER A 102 -4.25 -14.62 -7.67
N LEU A 103 -5.02 -14.79 -8.74
CA LEU A 103 -4.97 -13.98 -9.95
C LEU A 103 -6.25 -13.16 -10.05
N ASP A 104 -6.12 -11.89 -10.39
CA ASP A 104 -7.23 -11.01 -10.72
C ASP A 104 -6.85 -10.11 -11.88
N PHE A 105 -7.82 -9.58 -12.61
CA PHE A 105 -7.57 -8.70 -13.73
C PHE A 105 -8.69 -7.69 -13.95
N CYS A 106 -8.37 -6.60 -14.61
CA CYS A 106 -9.37 -5.64 -15.07
C CYS A 106 -9.02 -5.07 -16.44
N VAL A 107 -10.03 -4.79 -17.23
CA VAL A 107 -9.87 -4.05 -18.49
C VAL A 107 -9.69 -2.57 -18.17
N VAL A 108 -8.52 -2.04 -18.52
CA VAL A 108 -8.15 -0.64 -18.27
C VAL A 108 -8.82 0.30 -19.30
N GLY A 109 -8.81 -0.13 -20.56
CA GLY A 109 -9.38 0.65 -21.67
C GLY A 109 -8.88 0.19 -23.03
N PRO A 110 -9.15 0.96 -24.08
CA PRO A 110 -8.62 0.67 -25.41
C PRO A 110 -7.09 0.69 -25.42
N SER A 111 -6.48 -0.22 -26.17
CA SER A 111 -5.03 -0.26 -26.33
C SER A 111 -4.49 1.05 -26.93
N PRO A 112 -3.45 1.66 -26.32
CA PRO A 112 -2.82 2.86 -26.89
C PRO A 112 -1.97 2.56 -28.12
N THR A 113 -1.65 1.30 -28.39
CA THR A 113 -0.69 0.88 -29.42
C THR A 113 -1.29 -0.01 -30.51
N SER A 114 -2.48 -0.58 -30.30
CA SER A 114 -3.11 -1.54 -31.23
C SER A 114 -4.61 -1.25 -31.38
N VAL A 115 -5.04 -1.00 -32.59
CA VAL A 115 -6.46 -0.79 -32.90
C VAL A 115 -7.19 -2.13 -32.84
N GLY A 116 -8.27 -2.19 -32.09
CA GLY A 116 -9.08 -3.39 -31.90
C GLY A 116 -8.70 -4.24 -30.69
N ASP A 117 -7.66 -3.81 -29.92
CA ASP A 117 -7.27 -4.44 -28.67
C ASP A 117 -7.65 -3.58 -27.46
N VAL A 118 -7.70 -4.20 -26.29
CA VAL A 118 -7.86 -3.56 -25.00
C VAL A 118 -6.62 -3.82 -24.13
N GLU A 119 -6.27 -2.84 -23.32
CA GLU A 119 -5.28 -2.99 -22.25
C GLU A 119 -5.93 -3.66 -21.05
N VAL A 120 -5.35 -4.75 -20.58
CA VAL A 120 -5.79 -5.49 -19.40
C VAL A 120 -4.67 -5.47 -18.36
N LEU A 121 -5.00 -5.02 -17.17
CA LEU A 121 -4.11 -5.08 -16.02
C LEU A 121 -4.32 -6.42 -15.32
N ILE A 122 -3.25 -7.17 -15.17
CA ILE A 122 -3.20 -8.41 -14.38
C ILE A 122 -2.54 -8.10 -13.04
N ALA A 123 -3.10 -8.65 -11.97
CA ALA A 123 -2.52 -8.66 -10.64
C ALA A 123 -2.46 -10.10 -10.11
N ALA A 124 -1.32 -10.51 -9.63
CA ALA A 124 -1.11 -11.84 -9.07
C ALA A 124 -0.31 -11.80 -7.77
N SER A 125 -0.75 -12.55 -6.79
CA SER A 125 -0.03 -12.75 -5.53
C SER A 125 -0.12 -14.20 -5.10
N ARG A 126 0.84 -14.67 -4.31
CA ARG A 126 0.80 -16.01 -3.75
C ARG A 126 -0.43 -16.17 -2.84
N LYS A 127 -1.10 -17.31 -2.93
CA LYS A 127 -2.31 -17.62 -2.15
C LYS A 127 -2.07 -17.54 -0.65
N ASP A 128 -0.90 -18.01 -0.18
CA ASP A 128 -0.53 -17.93 1.24
C ASP A 128 -0.50 -16.47 1.74
N ARG A 129 0.05 -15.54 0.96
CA ARG A 129 0.09 -14.12 1.30
C ARG A 129 -1.29 -13.48 1.37
N VAL A 130 -2.15 -13.84 0.43
CA VAL A 130 -3.56 -13.38 0.41
C VAL A 130 -4.30 -13.93 1.62
N GLN A 131 -4.14 -15.23 1.92
CA GLN A 131 -4.77 -15.89 3.06
C GLN A 131 -4.32 -15.31 4.40
N ASP A 132 -3.04 -15.01 4.56
CA ASP A 132 -2.52 -14.35 5.75
C ASP A 132 -3.21 -13.00 5.99
N ARG A 133 -3.35 -12.18 4.94
CA ARG A 133 -4.04 -10.87 5.07
C ARG A 133 -5.51 -11.02 5.40
N GLN A 134 -6.21 -11.94 4.76
CA GLN A 134 -7.61 -12.26 5.07
C GLN A 134 -7.75 -12.77 6.50
N GLY A 135 -6.90 -13.70 6.90
CA GLY A 135 -6.89 -14.28 8.25
C GLY A 135 -6.68 -13.23 9.35
N LEU A 136 -5.87 -12.20 9.13
CA LEU A 136 -5.72 -11.10 10.10
C LEU A 136 -7.03 -10.35 10.34
N ALA A 137 -7.79 -10.06 9.27
CA ALA A 137 -9.09 -9.40 9.40
C ALA A 137 -10.09 -10.30 10.13
N GLU A 138 -10.17 -11.56 9.74
CA GLU A 138 -11.07 -12.56 10.34
C GLU A 138 -10.76 -12.79 11.82
N ALA A 139 -9.49 -12.88 12.19
CA ALA A 139 -9.04 -12.99 13.57
C ALA A 139 -9.45 -11.79 14.42
N ALA A 140 -9.60 -10.61 13.82
CA ALA A 140 -10.11 -9.40 14.48
C ALA A 140 -11.64 -9.26 14.45
N GLY A 141 -12.36 -10.24 13.92
CA GLY A 141 -13.82 -10.24 13.79
C GLY A 141 -14.34 -9.32 12.70
N LEU A 142 -13.48 -9.02 11.69
CA LEU A 142 -13.83 -8.27 10.49
C LEU A 142 -14.04 -9.21 9.30
N LYS A 143 -14.76 -8.72 8.30
CA LYS A 143 -14.99 -9.41 7.03
C LYS A 143 -14.21 -8.68 5.93
N PRO A 144 -13.10 -9.24 5.42
CA PRO A 144 -12.39 -8.67 4.29
C PRO A 144 -13.27 -8.79 3.03
N VAL A 145 -13.60 -7.65 2.43
CA VAL A 145 -14.46 -7.58 1.22
C VAL A 145 -13.68 -7.10 0.01
N ILE A 146 -12.55 -6.42 0.24
CA ILE A 146 -11.62 -5.96 -0.78
C ILE A 146 -10.20 -6.21 -0.27
N LEU A 147 -9.36 -6.75 -1.14
CA LEU A 147 -7.91 -6.80 -0.96
C LEU A 147 -7.27 -6.14 -2.18
N ASP A 148 -6.88 -4.89 -2.01
CA ASP A 148 -6.28 -4.06 -3.06
C ASP A 148 -4.75 -4.13 -3.00
N ILE A 149 -4.08 -3.36 -3.83
CA ILE A 149 -2.63 -3.16 -3.84
C ILE A 149 -2.34 -1.77 -3.27
N GLU A 150 -1.36 -1.64 -2.36
CA GLU A 150 -1.04 -0.37 -1.70
C GLU A 150 -0.79 0.77 -2.69
N SER A 151 -0.09 0.52 -3.80
CA SER A 151 0.17 1.53 -4.82
C SER A 151 -1.10 2.01 -5.52
N HIS A 152 -2.06 1.11 -5.78
CA HIS A 152 -3.35 1.46 -6.36
C HIS A 152 -4.23 2.23 -5.38
N ALA A 153 -4.28 1.81 -4.12
CA ALA A 153 -5.01 2.50 -3.07
C ALA A 153 -4.47 3.93 -2.87
N SER A 154 -3.15 4.11 -2.83
CA SER A 154 -2.49 5.42 -2.74
C SER A 154 -2.81 6.30 -3.94
N ARG A 155 -2.77 5.75 -5.15
CA ARG A 155 -3.15 6.47 -6.37
C ARG A 155 -4.60 6.95 -6.31
N LEU A 156 -5.53 6.08 -5.92
CA LEU A 156 -6.95 6.44 -5.80
C LEU A 156 -7.19 7.52 -4.73
N ALA A 157 -6.47 7.47 -3.61
CA ALA A 157 -6.54 8.51 -2.61
C ALA A 157 -5.98 9.85 -3.16
N MET A 158 -4.86 9.79 -3.88
CA MET A 158 -4.19 10.95 -4.46
C MET A 158 -5.01 11.62 -5.56
N SER A 159 -5.74 10.86 -6.38
CA SER A 159 -6.58 11.42 -7.46
C SER A 159 -7.59 12.46 -6.94
N ARG A 160 -8.03 12.33 -5.70
CA ARG A 160 -8.91 13.30 -5.05
C ARG A 160 -8.20 14.63 -4.77
N ILE A 161 -6.94 14.57 -4.36
CA ILE A 161 -6.10 15.77 -4.12
C ILE A 161 -5.78 16.43 -5.44
N VAL A 162 -5.43 15.64 -6.46
CA VAL A 162 -5.12 16.14 -7.81
C VAL A 162 -6.31 16.88 -8.42
N LYS A 163 -7.54 16.36 -8.26
CA LYS A 163 -8.77 17.03 -8.71
C LYS A 163 -9.04 18.39 -8.04
N ALA A 164 -8.42 18.64 -6.88
CA ALA A 164 -8.50 19.94 -6.20
C ALA A 164 -7.46 20.95 -6.70
N LEU A 165 -6.51 20.53 -7.55
CA LEU A 165 -5.52 21.42 -8.17
C LEU A 165 -6.17 22.29 -9.27
N PRO A 166 -5.54 23.43 -9.66
CA PRO A 166 -5.98 24.22 -10.80
C PRO A 166 -6.16 23.33 -12.05
N ASN A 167 -7.23 23.59 -12.82
CA ASN A 167 -7.61 22.82 -14.01
C ASN A 167 -7.81 21.30 -13.72
N GLU A 168 -8.23 20.95 -12.49
CA GLU A 168 -8.38 19.56 -12.04
C GLU A 168 -7.10 18.71 -12.19
N GLY A 169 -5.94 19.37 -12.21
CA GLY A 169 -4.64 18.73 -12.38
C GLY A 169 -4.38 18.16 -13.79
N LYS A 170 -5.18 18.52 -14.79
CA LYS A 170 -4.98 18.05 -16.18
C LYS A 170 -3.58 18.42 -16.69
N ASP A 171 -2.94 17.46 -17.34
CA ASP A 171 -1.57 17.54 -17.87
C ASP A 171 -0.48 17.79 -16.81
N ALA A 172 -0.84 17.90 -15.53
CA ALA A 172 0.13 18.09 -14.47
C ALA A 172 0.87 16.78 -14.16
N LEU A 173 2.19 16.87 -14.01
CA LEU A 173 2.98 15.80 -13.38
C LEU A 173 2.91 15.97 -11.88
N VAL A 174 2.38 14.97 -11.20
CA VAL A 174 2.23 14.94 -9.74
C VAL A 174 3.10 13.84 -9.17
N ALA A 175 4.01 14.20 -8.27
CA ALA A 175 4.83 13.25 -7.53
C ALA A 175 4.26 13.04 -6.13
N LEU A 176 4.03 11.78 -5.77
CA LEU A 176 3.63 11.35 -4.43
C LEU A 176 4.82 10.66 -3.77
N PHE A 177 5.28 11.21 -2.65
CA PHE A 177 6.25 10.57 -1.77
C PHE A 177 5.53 10.04 -0.54
N GLU A 178 5.62 8.74 -0.30
CA GLU A 178 5.10 8.09 0.90
C GLU A 178 6.28 7.61 1.74
N ILE A 179 6.65 8.40 2.75
CA ILE A 179 7.79 8.11 3.63
C ILE A 179 7.27 7.27 4.80
N GLY A 180 7.57 5.98 4.78
CA GLY A 180 7.21 5.03 5.83
C GLY A 180 8.30 4.84 6.89
N ALA A 181 8.15 3.78 7.70
CA ALA A 181 9.17 3.40 8.67
C ALA A 181 10.41 2.81 7.98
N ASP A 182 10.22 1.84 7.09
CA ASP A 182 11.30 1.07 6.47
C ASP A 182 11.40 1.28 4.95
N THR A 183 10.34 1.82 4.34
CA THR A 183 10.25 2.00 2.87
C THR A 183 9.73 3.38 2.55
N THR A 184 10.29 4.00 1.54
CA THR A 184 9.76 5.22 0.90
C THR A 184 9.34 4.87 -0.52
N SER A 185 8.09 5.17 -0.87
CA SER A 185 7.55 5.00 -2.22
C SER A 185 7.55 6.34 -2.95
N LEU A 186 7.95 6.33 -4.21
CA LEU A 186 7.79 7.45 -5.15
C LEU A 186 6.88 7.01 -6.28
N LYS A 187 5.76 7.70 -6.43
CA LYS A 187 4.84 7.54 -7.55
C LYS A 187 4.75 8.83 -8.34
N VAL A 188 4.83 8.75 -9.66
CA VAL A 188 4.60 9.91 -10.54
C VAL A 188 3.39 9.63 -11.40
N LEU A 189 2.43 10.56 -11.35
CA LEU A 189 1.16 10.46 -12.05
C LEU A 189 0.99 11.62 -13.03
N ARG A 190 0.27 11.34 -14.12
CA ARG A 190 -0.30 12.35 -15.02
C ARG A 190 -1.71 11.89 -15.40
N ASP A 191 -2.70 12.75 -15.24
CA ASP A 191 -4.09 12.47 -15.62
C ASP A 191 -4.64 11.14 -15.05
N ASP A 192 -4.37 10.86 -13.77
CA ASP A 192 -4.68 9.60 -13.08
C ASP A 192 -3.90 8.37 -13.59
N GLU A 193 -3.03 8.51 -14.59
CA GLU A 193 -2.17 7.44 -15.06
C GLU A 193 -0.86 7.39 -14.23
N LEU A 194 -0.50 6.19 -13.76
CA LEU A 194 0.74 5.95 -13.06
C LEU A 194 1.87 5.77 -14.09
N LEU A 195 2.74 6.77 -14.20
CA LEU A 195 3.88 6.78 -15.12
C LEU A 195 5.13 6.14 -14.52
N TYR A 196 5.29 6.24 -13.21
CA TYR A 196 6.44 5.71 -12.50
C TYR A 196 6.04 5.30 -11.09
N ASP A 197 6.51 4.14 -10.66
CA ASP A 197 6.31 3.60 -9.30
C ASP A 197 7.59 2.91 -8.85
N ARG A 198 8.12 3.32 -7.71
CA ARG A 198 9.34 2.74 -7.15
C ARG A 198 9.33 2.82 -5.64
N ASP A 199 9.64 1.68 -5.03
CA ASP A 199 9.92 1.57 -3.61
C ASP A 199 11.43 1.58 -3.36
N GLN A 200 11.84 2.30 -2.34
CA GLN A 200 13.20 2.37 -1.85
C GLN A 200 13.22 1.90 -0.39
N ALA A 201 14.15 1.01 -0.06
CA ALA A 201 14.37 0.54 1.33
C ALA A 201 15.04 1.64 2.16
N PHE A 202 14.29 2.71 2.41
CA PHE A 202 14.69 3.91 3.14
C PHE A 202 13.49 4.48 3.87
N GLY A 203 13.63 4.83 5.17
CA GLY A 203 12.52 5.38 5.94
C GLY A 203 12.92 5.85 7.33
N GLY A 204 11.91 6.19 8.12
CA GLY A 204 12.07 6.77 9.46
C GLY A 204 12.84 5.90 10.44
N SER A 205 12.84 4.57 10.26
CA SER A 205 13.60 3.63 11.11
C SER A 205 15.10 3.80 10.99
N GLN A 206 15.62 4.20 9.82
CA GLN A 206 17.04 4.47 9.65
C GLN A 206 17.47 5.70 10.45
N LEU A 207 16.64 6.76 10.43
CA LEU A 207 16.86 7.95 11.27
C LEU A 207 16.82 7.57 12.75
N THR A 208 15.86 6.77 13.18
CA THR A 208 15.76 6.27 14.57
C THR A 208 17.00 5.47 14.97
N GLN A 209 17.53 4.64 14.07
CA GLN A 209 18.77 3.90 14.33
C GLN A 209 19.99 4.82 14.50
N LEU A 210 20.08 5.89 13.71
CA LEU A 210 21.16 6.87 13.87
C LEU A 210 21.07 7.59 15.21
N ILE A 211 19.86 8.01 15.62
CA ILE A 211 19.61 8.61 16.94
C ILE A 211 20.01 7.64 18.05
N SER A 212 19.55 6.36 17.98
CA SER A 212 19.89 5.31 18.93
C SER A 212 21.41 5.13 19.08
N ARG A 213 22.13 5.07 17.97
CA ARG A 213 23.60 4.88 17.96
C ARG A 213 24.35 6.11 18.50
N GLN A 214 23.92 7.30 18.12
CA GLN A 214 24.60 8.53 18.51
C GLN A 214 24.47 8.83 19.99
N TYR A 215 23.27 8.60 20.55
CA TYR A 215 22.97 8.98 21.93
C TYR A 215 22.89 7.81 22.91
N GLY A 216 23.07 6.58 22.42
CA GLY A 216 23.04 5.37 23.28
C GLY A 216 21.65 5.01 23.79
N PHE A 217 20.58 5.51 23.15
CA PHE A 217 19.19 5.15 23.49
C PHE A 217 18.83 3.77 22.96
N SER A 218 17.83 3.10 23.57
CA SER A 218 17.18 1.97 22.92
C SER A 218 16.46 2.46 21.63
N PHE A 219 16.11 1.53 20.74
CA PHE A 219 15.36 1.92 19.52
C PHE A 219 14.01 2.55 19.87
N GLU A 220 13.30 1.98 20.84
CA GLU A 220 12.00 2.45 21.32
C GLU A 220 12.11 3.84 21.96
N GLU A 221 13.15 4.06 22.76
CA GLU A 221 13.41 5.38 23.37
C GLU A 221 13.77 6.42 22.32
N ALA A 222 14.62 6.07 21.36
CA ALA A 222 14.98 6.95 20.23
C ALA A 222 13.76 7.33 19.40
N GLU A 223 12.87 6.35 19.09
CA GLU A 223 11.63 6.59 18.37
C GLU A 223 10.67 7.51 19.17
N ALA A 224 10.49 7.26 20.46
CA ALA A 224 9.65 8.08 21.32
C ALA A 224 10.16 9.52 21.41
N LYS A 225 11.48 9.72 21.58
CA LYS A 225 12.11 11.05 21.61
C LYS A 225 12.03 11.76 20.25
N LYS A 226 12.20 11.04 19.15
CA LYS A 226 12.04 11.58 17.79
C LYS A 226 10.62 12.09 17.55
N LEU A 227 9.60 11.33 17.97
CA LEU A 227 8.20 11.72 17.84
C LEU A 227 7.78 12.82 18.82
N GLY A 228 8.36 12.84 20.03
CA GLY A 228 8.08 13.82 21.06
C GLY A 228 8.83 15.14 20.90
N GLY A 229 9.86 15.17 20.05
CA GLY A 229 10.73 16.35 19.92
C GLY A 229 11.73 16.52 21.07
N ASP A 230 11.92 15.51 21.95
CA ASP A 230 12.78 15.54 23.12
C ASP A 230 14.19 15.03 22.80
N LEU A 231 14.74 15.47 21.68
CA LEU A 231 16.10 15.12 21.25
C LEU A 231 17.13 16.15 21.75
N PRO A 232 18.41 15.76 21.92
CA PRO A 232 19.47 16.69 22.29
C PRO A 232 19.60 17.88 21.33
N GLU A 233 20.09 19.01 21.83
CA GLU A 233 20.18 20.28 21.07
C GLU A 233 21.03 20.16 19.80
N ASP A 234 21.99 19.25 19.75
CA ASP A 234 22.86 18.99 18.61
C ASP A 234 22.26 18.04 17.56
N TYR A 235 21.06 17.50 17.79
CA TYR A 235 20.41 16.53 16.90
C TYR A 235 20.34 16.99 15.45
N GLU A 236 19.95 18.26 15.23
CA GLU A 236 19.78 18.79 13.87
C GLU A 236 21.11 18.80 13.11
N SER A 237 22.18 19.24 13.74
CA SER A 237 23.51 19.35 13.12
C SER A 237 24.26 18.01 13.07
N ALA A 238 24.12 17.19 14.11
CA ALA A 238 24.87 15.94 14.23
C ALA A 238 24.24 14.78 13.46
N ILE A 239 22.92 14.77 13.28
CA ILE A 239 22.20 13.63 12.69
C ILE A 239 21.31 14.06 11.53
N LEU A 240 20.37 14.99 11.75
CA LEU A 240 19.32 15.26 10.76
C LEU A 240 19.87 15.84 9.47
N THR A 241 20.72 16.87 9.56
CA THR A 241 21.32 17.50 8.37
C THR A 241 22.16 16.50 7.58
N PRO A 242 23.14 15.77 8.16
CA PRO A 242 23.86 14.72 7.42
C PRO A 242 22.99 13.62 6.83
N PHE A 243 21.89 13.26 7.52
CA PHE A 243 20.95 12.25 7.04
C PHE A 243 20.15 12.73 5.82
N VAL A 244 19.75 14.00 5.81
CA VAL A 244 19.01 14.60 4.68
C VAL A 244 19.91 14.83 3.48
N ASP A 245 21.19 15.12 3.71
CA ASP A 245 22.17 15.41 2.65
C ASP A 245 22.77 14.11 2.02
N SER A 246 22.49 12.92 2.55
CA SER A 246 23.02 11.64 2.09
C SER A 246 22.15 10.97 1.03
#